data_20b38d8864700522fe59117f8d80aa94
#
_entry.id   20b38d8864700522fe59117f8d80aa94
#
_cell.length_a   1.000
_cell.length_b   1.000
_cell.length_c   1.000
_cell.angle_alpha   90.00
_cell.angle_beta   90.00
_cell.angle_gamma   90.00
#
_symmetry.space_group_name_H-M   'P 1'
#
loop_
_entity.id
_entity.type
_entity.pdbx_description
1 polymer ?
#
loop_
_entity_poly.entity_id
_entity_poly.type
_entity_poly.pdbx_seq_one_letter_code
_entity_poly.pdbx_strand_id
1 'polypeptide(L)'
;MTRVRRLRAPLLLVSILAACGGPARLPVSAGTGPAPVLPRQEHALIPVVKVARAVGWAAGETPTVAPGLAVTAFAQGLEHPRWLYVLPNGDVLVAESNGPVRPDDGPRGIKGFFFRIFQKKAGAAVPSANRITLLRDTDGDGVAETRSAFLTGLMSPFGMELADGSLYVANSDALVRFPYTPGQTRIDAPATTVVALPAGRINHHWTKNVIASADGRRLYVTVGSNSNVAERGMRNEEGRAAIWEVDPRTGGHRIFASGLRNPNGMAWEPETGALWAAVNERDELGSDLVPDYITSVRDGGFYGWPYSYYGQTVDGRVKPPRPDLVATAIKPDYAVGPHTASLGLAWGGAARLPFTRGMFVGQHGSWNRRPFSGYRVIFVPFSGGRPSGDPVEVLTGFIDGEGHARGRPVGVAIDRAGALLVADDVGNTVWRVTQARP
;
A
#
# COMPACT_ATOMS: atom_id res chain seq x y z
N MET A 1 68.07 15.64 4.39
CA MET A 1 67.21 14.64 5.08
C MET A 1 65.76 15.06 5.00
N THR A 2 65.07 14.62 4.01
CA THR A 2 63.66 15.00 3.73
C THR A 2 62.74 13.81 4.04
N ARG A 3 61.99 13.89 5.13
CA ARG A 3 61.01 12.86 5.53
C ARG A 3 59.71 13.03 4.75
N VAL A 4 59.42 12.09 3.87
CA VAL A 4 58.15 11.94 3.16
C VAL A 4 57.06 11.47 4.14
N ARG A 5 56.06 12.30 4.37
CA ARG A 5 54.81 11.93 5.05
C ARG A 5 53.92 11.15 4.05
N ARG A 6 53.82 9.85 4.24
CA ARG A 6 52.89 8.99 3.48
C ARG A 6 51.45 9.19 3.98
N LEU A 7 50.56 9.45 3.05
CA LEU A 7 49.14 9.65 3.22
C LEU A 7 48.44 8.46 3.90
N ARG A 8 47.64 8.76 4.93
CA ARG A 8 46.68 7.84 5.57
C ARG A 8 45.26 7.94 4.97
N ALA A 9 45.14 8.16 3.66
CA ALA A 9 43.86 8.35 2.98
C ALA A 9 43.02 7.09 2.72
N PRO A 10 43.56 5.86 2.55
CA PRO A 10 42.75 4.70 2.19
C PRO A 10 41.90 4.11 3.33
N LEU A 11 42.26 4.32 4.59
CA LEU A 11 41.48 3.76 5.72
C LEU A 11 40.13 4.43 5.93
N LEU A 12 40.01 5.73 5.65
CA LEU A 12 38.73 6.47 5.82
C LEU A 12 37.69 6.04 4.79
N LEU A 13 38.10 5.73 3.57
CA LEU A 13 37.20 5.31 2.49
C LEU A 13 36.61 3.90 2.76
N VAL A 14 37.40 2.99 3.30
CA VAL A 14 36.97 1.64 3.68
C VAL A 14 35.98 1.69 4.86
N SER A 15 36.20 2.60 5.81
CA SER A 15 35.28 2.78 6.96
C SER A 15 33.93 3.36 6.55
N ILE A 16 33.86 4.22 5.52
CA ILE A 16 32.60 4.79 5.01
C ILE A 16 31.81 3.70 4.24
N LEU A 17 32.46 2.83 3.49
CA LEU A 17 31.80 1.73 2.79
C LEU A 17 31.23 0.68 3.75
N ALA A 18 31.86 0.43 4.88
CA ALA A 18 31.36 -0.45 5.92
C ALA A 18 30.19 0.13 6.73
N ALA A 19 29.94 1.46 6.66
CA ALA A 19 28.85 2.14 7.34
C ALA A 19 27.54 2.15 6.54
N CYS A 20 27.56 1.80 5.25
CA CYS A 20 26.37 1.76 4.37
C CYS A 20 25.72 0.38 4.43
N GLY A 21 24.38 0.37 4.45
CA GLY A 21 23.61 -0.87 4.31
C GLY A 21 23.92 -1.59 3.00
N GLY A 22 24.04 -2.92 3.07
CA GLY A 22 24.38 -3.80 1.96
C GLY A 22 23.20 -4.12 1.02
N PRO A 23 23.51 -4.69 -0.17
CA PRO A 23 22.47 -5.28 -1.01
C PRO A 23 21.85 -6.50 -0.32
N ALA A 24 20.70 -6.93 -0.83
CA ALA A 24 20.05 -8.16 -0.40
C ALA A 24 20.97 -9.37 -0.59
N ARG A 25 20.96 -10.25 0.38
CA ARG A 25 21.71 -11.53 0.36
C ARG A 25 20.82 -12.72 0.02
N LEU A 26 19.49 -12.49 0.16
CA LEU A 26 18.49 -13.51 -0.12
C LEU A 26 17.61 -13.08 -1.31
N PRO A 27 17.10 -14.04 -2.09
CA PRO A 27 16.08 -13.75 -3.08
C PRO A 27 14.78 -13.32 -2.38
N VAL A 28 13.91 -12.58 -3.07
CA VAL A 28 12.61 -12.13 -2.52
C VAL A 28 11.76 -13.32 -2.07
N SER A 29 11.85 -14.45 -2.77
CA SER A 29 11.12 -15.67 -2.44
C SER A 29 11.47 -16.24 -1.07
N ALA A 30 12.69 -16.05 -0.56
CA ALA A 30 13.05 -16.47 0.80
C ALA A 30 12.26 -15.71 1.88
N GLY A 31 11.86 -14.45 1.60
CA GLY A 31 11.01 -13.63 2.46
C GLY A 31 9.53 -13.71 2.09
N THR A 32 9.08 -14.76 1.39
CA THR A 32 7.70 -14.92 0.91
C THR A 32 7.11 -16.24 1.45
N GLY A 33 5.79 -16.27 1.65
CA GLY A 33 5.10 -17.48 2.11
C GLY A 33 4.73 -17.47 3.60
N PRO A 34 4.17 -18.57 4.13
CA PRO A 34 3.70 -18.65 5.52
C PRO A 34 4.85 -18.78 6.54
N ALA A 35 6.05 -19.16 6.07
CA ALA A 35 7.24 -19.33 6.90
C ALA A 35 8.47 -18.67 6.26
N PRO A 36 8.49 -17.33 6.13
CA PRO A 36 9.60 -16.62 5.51
C PRO A 36 10.87 -16.75 6.33
N VAL A 37 12.01 -16.71 5.65
CA VAL A 37 13.30 -16.57 6.31
C VAL A 37 13.44 -15.14 6.85
N LEU A 38 13.66 -15.01 8.13
CA LEU A 38 13.95 -13.75 8.81
C LEU A 38 15.46 -13.72 9.17
N PRO A 39 16.31 -13.09 8.37
CA PRO A 39 17.73 -13.01 8.67
C PRO A 39 18.01 -12.10 9.88
N ARG A 40 19.27 -12.00 10.28
CA ARG A 40 19.69 -11.06 11.34
C ARG A 40 19.43 -9.61 10.90
N GLN A 41 19.01 -8.78 11.86
CA GLN A 41 18.86 -7.33 11.67
C GLN A 41 20.21 -6.70 11.31
N GLU A 42 20.22 -5.86 10.29
CA GLU A 42 21.37 -5.04 9.91
C GLU A 42 21.14 -3.61 10.38
N HIS A 43 22.04 -3.11 11.21
CA HIS A 43 22.00 -1.73 11.72
C HIS A 43 23.10 -0.91 11.05
N ALA A 44 22.81 -0.39 9.85
CA ALA A 44 23.73 0.49 9.14
C ALA A 44 23.55 1.95 9.56
N LEU A 45 24.64 2.71 9.67
CA LEU A 45 24.59 4.17 9.92
C LEU A 45 23.91 4.92 8.79
N ILE A 46 24.08 4.45 7.56
CA ILE A 46 23.40 4.93 6.36
C ILE A 46 22.58 3.78 5.81
N PRO A 47 21.24 3.85 5.91
CA PRO A 47 20.40 2.77 5.38
C PRO A 47 20.50 2.66 3.85
N VAL A 48 20.12 1.49 3.32
CA VAL A 48 20.04 1.32 1.86
C VAL A 48 18.99 2.27 1.32
N VAL A 49 19.37 3.06 0.32
CA VAL A 49 18.45 3.89 -0.46
C VAL A 49 18.67 3.56 -1.94
N LYS A 50 17.65 3.04 -2.60
CA LYS A 50 17.62 2.82 -4.03
C LYS A 50 16.24 3.18 -4.54
N VAL A 51 16.12 4.37 -5.14
CA VAL A 51 14.85 4.91 -5.65
C VAL A 51 14.83 4.76 -7.16
N ALA A 52 13.85 4.05 -7.69
CA ALA A 52 13.58 3.99 -9.12
C ALA A 52 13.12 5.37 -9.61
N ARG A 53 13.71 5.84 -10.72
CA ARG A 53 13.27 7.08 -11.37
C ARG A 53 11.94 6.83 -12.05
N ALA A 54 10.93 7.62 -11.74
CA ALA A 54 9.66 7.61 -12.45
C ALA A 54 9.82 8.16 -13.87
N VAL A 55 9.44 7.37 -14.87
CA VAL A 55 9.51 7.74 -16.30
C VAL A 55 8.15 7.63 -16.98
N GLY A 56 7.19 6.86 -16.44
CA GLY A 56 5.91 6.57 -17.06
C GLY A 56 6.04 5.55 -18.19
N TRP A 57 4.91 5.22 -18.81
CA TRP A 57 4.81 4.35 -19.98
C TRP A 57 4.95 5.16 -21.26
N ALA A 58 5.71 4.68 -22.22
CA ALA A 58 5.71 5.25 -23.56
C ALA A 58 4.39 4.92 -24.30
N ALA A 59 4.08 5.67 -25.33
CA ALA A 59 2.86 5.44 -26.11
C ALA A 59 2.80 4.01 -26.66
N GLY A 60 1.71 3.31 -26.38
CA GLY A 60 1.51 1.92 -26.80
C GLY A 60 2.19 0.87 -25.91
N GLU A 61 3.00 1.26 -24.91
CA GLU A 61 3.54 0.31 -23.96
C GLU A 61 2.51 -0.11 -22.91
N THR A 62 2.58 -1.36 -22.48
CA THR A 62 1.74 -1.94 -21.44
C THR A 62 2.56 -2.78 -20.48
N PRO A 63 2.07 -3.04 -19.26
CA PRO A 63 2.63 -4.07 -18.40
C PRO A 63 2.65 -5.45 -19.06
N THR A 64 3.52 -6.32 -18.58
CA THR A 64 3.57 -7.72 -18.99
C THR A 64 2.62 -8.54 -18.13
N VAL A 65 1.78 -9.36 -18.74
CA VAL A 65 0.81 -10.24 -18.06
C VAL A 65 1.30 -11.68 -17.97
N ALA A 66 0.75 -12.44 -17.03
CA ALA A 66 0.91 -13.89 -16.99
C ALA A 66 0.35 -14.55 -18.29
N PRO A 67 0.89 -15.74 -18.68
CA PRO A 67 0.40 -16.48 -19.85
C PRO A 67 -1.12 -16.69 -19.82
N GLY A 68 -1.76 -16.52 -20.95
CA GLY A 68 -3.23 -16.66 -21.09
C GLY A 68 -4.03 -15.44 -20.65
N LEU A 69 -3.37 -14.34 -20.25
CA LEU A 69 -4.01 -13.07 -19.95
C LEU A 69 -3.72 -12.02 -21.02
N ALA A 70 -4.55 -10.98 -21.04
CA ALA A 70 -4.39 -9.76 -21.81
C ALA A 70 -4.51 -8.54 -20.90
N VAL A 71 -3.87 -7.44 -21.28
CA VAL A 71 -3.95 -6.16 -20.54
C VAL A 71 -4.25 -5.03 -21.52
N THR A 72 -5.15 -4.14 -21.11
CA THR A 72 -5.50 -2.91 -21.82
C THR A 72 -5.48 -1.74 -20.84
N ALA A 73 -5.32 -0.52 -21.33
CA ALA A 73 -5.52 0.66 -20.53
C ALA A 73 -7.03 0.95 -20.45
N PHE A 74 -7.63 0.77 -19.26
CA PHE A 74 -9.03 1.12 -19.01
C PHE A 74 -9.23 2.64 -19.04
N ALA A 75 -8.30 3.40 -18.46
CA ALA A 75 -8.27 4.86 -18.54
C ALA A 75 -6.82 5.36 -18.37
N GLN A 76 -6.45 6.36 -19.15
CA GLN A 76 -5.12 7.00 -19.12
C GLN A 76 -5.23 8.50 -18.79
N GLY A 77 -4.10 9.15 -18.49
CA GLY A 77 -4.04 10.58 -18.22
C GLY A 77 -4.79 10.97 -16.93
N LEU A 78 -4.84 10.08 -15.95
CA LEU A 78 -5.29 10.36 -14.60
C LEU A 78 -4.21 11.13 -13.81
N GLU A 79 -4.57 11.70 -12.67
CA GLU A 79 -3.61 12.42 -11.82
C GLU A 79 -3.29 11.59 -10.56
N HIS A 80 -2.28 10.73 -10.67
CA HIS A 80 -1.82 9.89 -9.56
C HIS A 80 -2.94 9.00 -8.98
N PRO A 81 -3.54 8.09 -9.78
CA PRO A 81 -4.61 7.19 -9.35
C PRO A 81 -4.10 6.23 -8.28
N ARG A 82 -4.79 6.18 -7.14
CA ARG A 82 -4.35 5.43 -5.97
C ARG A 82 -5.26 4.26 -5.62
N TRP A 83 -6.57 4.51 -5.56
CA TRP A 83 -7.52 3.50 -5.11
C TRP A 83 -8.68 3.39 -6.08
N LEU A 84 -9.26 2.20 -6.13
CA LEU A 84 -10.36 1.85 -7.02
C LEU A 84 -11.54 1.34 -6.20
N TYR A 85 -12.74 1.72 -6.61
CA TYR A 85 -13.98 1.15 -6.10
C TYR A 85 -14.96 0.94 -7.26
N VAL A 86 -15.48 -0.28 -7.40
CA VAL A 86 -16.42 -0.62 -8.45
C VAL A 86 -17.83 -0.51 -7.92
N LEU A 87 -18.60 0.42 -8.47
CA LEU A 87 -20.00 0.64 -8.11
C LEU A 87 -20.91 -0.50 -8.58
N PRO A 88 -22.07 -0.72 -7.95
CA PRO A 88 -23.00 -1.79 -8.35
C PRO A 88 -23.49 -1.74 -9.80
N ASN A 89 -23.49 -0.56 -10.43
CA ASN A 89 -23.83 -0.39 -11.85
C ASN A 89 -22.66 -0.67 -12.82
N GLY A 90 -21.44 -0.89 -12.30
CA GLY A 90 -20.23 -1.15 -13.07
C GLY A 90 -19.32 0.05 -13.26
N ASP A 91 -19.74 1.26 -12.90
CA ASP A 91 -18.86 2.42 -12.89
C ASP A 91 -17.68 2.21 -11.94
N VAL A 92 -16.53 2.75 -12.30
CA VAL A 92 -15.31 2.66 -11.50
C VAL A 92 -14.98 4.03 -10.92
N LEU A 93 -14.94 4.12 -9.60
CA LEU A 93 -14.44 5.29 -8.90
C LEU A 93 -12.94 5.17 -8.69
N VAL A 94 -12.22 6.24 -8.98
CA VAL A 94 -10.76 6.32 -8.84
C VAL A 94 -10.41 7.46 -7.89
N ALA A 95 -9.75 7.16 -6.78
CA ALA A 95 -9.17 8.19 -5.93
C ALA A 95 -7.87 8.71 -6.57
N GLU A 96 -7.89 9.95 -7.03
CA GLU A 96 -6.73 10.65 -7.55
C GLU A 96 -6.15 11.53 -6.44
N SER A 97 -5.07 11.07 -5.82
CA SER A 97 -4.55 11.70 -4.60
C SER A 97 -3.06 11.46 -4.39
N ASN A 98 -2.46 12.36 -3.61
CA ASN A 98 -1.12 12.23 -3.06
C ASN A 98 -1.10 12.68 -1.60
N GLY A 99 0.05 12.57 -0.93
CA GLY A 99 0.16 12.95 0.48
C GLY A 99 -0.24 14.39 0.75
N PRO A 100 -0.98 14.66 1.85
CA PRO A 100 -1.31 16.01 2.26
C PRO A 100 -0.06 16.79 2.67
N VAL A 101 -0.18 18.11 2.83
CA VAL A 101 0.89 18.94 3.39
C VAL A 101 1.20 18.50 4.82
N ARG A 102 2.44 18.12 5.10
CA ARG A 102 2.92 17.56 6.37
C ARG A 102 4.19 18.28 6.81
N PRO A 103 4.09 19.48 7.39
CA PRO A 103 5.23 20.37 7.61
C PRO A 103 6.27 19.80 8.59
N ASP A 104 5.87 18.90 9.48
CA ASP A 104 6.76 18.29 10.48
C ASP A 104 7.12 16.82 10.12
N ASP A 105 6.65 16.32 8.98
CA ASP A 105 7.02 14.99 8.51
C ASP A 105 8.24 15.06 7.60
N GLY A 106 9.14 14.11 7.79
CA GLY A 106 10.38 14.02 7.03
C GLY A 106 11.59 14.67 7.71
N PRO A 107 12.78 14.34 7.23
CA PRO A 107 14.03 14.86 7.77
C PRO A 107 14.23 16.33 7.40
N ARG A 108 14.88 17.08 8.30
CA ARG A 108 15.24 18.50 8.13
C ARG A 108 16.70 18.66 7.70
N GLY A 109 17.08 19.88 7.28
CA GLY A 109 18.45 20.20 6.88
C GLY A 109 18.91 19.44 5.62
N ILE A 110 20.18 19.03 5.62
CA ILE A 110 20.82 18.33 4.49
C ILE A 110 20.10 17.02 4.15
N LYS A 111 19.70 16.24 5.16
CA LYS A 111 18.92 15.00 4.98
C LYS A 111 17.58 15.30 4.29
N GLY A 112 16.91 16.38 4.69
CA GLY A 112 15.65 16.82 4.08
C GLY A 112 15.80 17.27 2.61
N PHE A 113 16.91 17.87 2.27
CA PHE A 113 17.23 18.22 0.89
C PHE A 113 17.32 16.96 0.00
N PHE A 114 18.12 15.97 0.41
CA PHE A 114 18.22 14.71 -0.32
C PHE A 114 16.89 13.95 -0.36
N PHE A 115 16.12 13.94 0.72
CA PHE A 115 14.81 13.30 0.76
C PHE A 115 13.86 13.89 -0.29
N ARG A 116 13.80 15.22 -0.45
CA ARG A 116 13.01 15.88 -1.49
C ARG A 116 13.46 15.51 -2.91
N ILE A 117 14.78 15.39 -3.13
CA ILE A 117 15.32 14.92 -4.41
C ILE A 117 14.83 13.49 -4.70
N PHE A 118 14.87 12.61 -3.72
CA PHE A 118 14.40 11.24 -3.88
C PHE A 118 12.89 11.15 -4.11
N GLN A 119 12.09 11.96 -3.41
CA GLN A 119 10.64 12.04 -3.66
C GLN A 119 10.34 12.51 -5.09
N LYS A 120 11.02 13.56 -5.56
CA LYS A 120 10.89 14.03 -6.95
C LYS A 120 11.29 12.94 -7.96
N LYS A 121 12.40 12.27 -7.70
CA LYS A 121 12.87 11.16 -8.54
C LYS A 121 11.86 10.02 -8.61
N ALA A 122 11.20 9.70 -7.50
CA ALA A 122 10.19 8.65 -7.39
C ALA A 122 8.83 8.99 -8.03
N GLY A 123 8.62 10.22 -8.49
CA GLY A 123 7.31 10.70 -8.96
C GLY A 123 6.33 11.05 -7.84
N ALA A 124 6.77 11.03 -6.57
CA ALA A 124 5.91 11.27 -5.40
C ALA A 124 5.79 12.75 -4.99
N ALA A 125 6.44 13.67 -5.69
CA ALA A 125 6.42 15.10 -5.39
C ALA A 125 5.36 15.87 -6.19
N VAL A 126 4.31 15.21 -6.65
CA VAL A 126 3.19 15.85 -7.34
C VAL A 126 2.13 16.30 -6.32
N PRO A 127 1.42 17.41 -6.55
CA PRO A 127 0.30 17.80 -5.71
C PRO A 127 -0.80 16.74 -5.70
N SER A 128 -1.58 16.68 -4.62
CA SER A 128 -2.77 15.84 -4.59
C SER A 128 -3.89 16.48 -5.42
N ALA A 129 -4.51 15.72 -6.32
CA ALA A 129 -5.68 16.17 -7.07
C ALA A 129 -6.92 16.33 -6.17
N ASN A 130 -6.92 15.67 -4.99
CA ASN A 130 -7.97 15.79 -3.98
C ASN A 130 -9.38 15.53 -4.53
N ARG A 131 -9.50 14.55 -5.43
CA ARG A 131 -10.77 14.21 -6.07
C ARG A 131 -10.98 12.69 -6.20
N ILE A 132 -12.21 12.33 -6.43
CA ILE A 132 -12.61 11.03 -6.94
C ILE A 132 -13.15 11.22 -8.34
N THR A 133 -12.61 10.48 -9.29
CA THR A 133 -13.03 10.46 -10.69
C THR A 133 -13.87 9.22 -10.95
N LEU A 134 -15.02 9.40 -11.60
CA LEU A 134 -15.84 8.33 -12.12
C LEU A 134 -15.39 8.00 -13.54
N LEU A 135 -15.22 6.72 -13.81
CA LEU A 135 -14.97 6.14 -15.12
C LEU A 135 -16.11 5.18 -15.47
N ARG A 136 -16.63 5.29 -16.69
CA ARG A 136 -17.68 4.40 -17.22
C ARG A 136 -17.30 3.92 -18.60
N ASP A 137 -17.28 2.61 -18.76
CA ASP A 137 -17.23 1.90 -20.03
C ASP A 137 -18.68 1.75 -20.52
N THR A 138 -19.06 2.49 -21.57
CA THR A 138 -20.46 2.60 -22.02
C THR A 138 -20.82 1.59 -23.08
N ASP A 139 -19.87 1.10 -23.85
CA ASP A 139 -20.07 0.13 -24.93
C ASP A 139 -19.54 -1.28 -24.59
N GLY A 140 -18.85 -1.44 -23.46
CA GLY A 140 -18.38 -2.73 -22.94
C GLY A 140 -17.09 -3.22 -23.61
N ASP A 141 -16.34 -2.35 -24.27
CA ASP A 141 -15.10 -2.71 -24.95
C ASP A 141 -13.89 -2.83 -23.99
N GLY A 142 -14.05 -2.34 -22.77
CA GLY A 142 -13.02 -2.39 -21.71
C GLY A 142 -12.15 -1.14 -21.64
N VAL A 143 -12.59 -0.05 -22.27
CA VAL A 143 -12.05 1.31 -22.15
C VAL A 143 -13.14 2.23 -21.60
N ALA A 144 -12.80 3.17 -20.77
CA ALA A 144 -13.77 4.12 -20.21
C ALA A 144 -13.89 5.37 -21.09
N GLU A 145 -15.02 5.55 -21.80
CA GLU A 145 -15.32 6.75 -22.61
C GLU A 145 -15.78 7.90 -21.74
N THR A 146 -16.55 7.60 -20.69
CA THR A 146 -17.03 8.64 -19.78
C THR A 146 -16.05 8.82 -18.63
N ARG A 147 -15.63 10.07 -18.45
CA ARG A 147 -14.80 10.49 -17.31
C ARG A 147 -15.37 11.76 -16.71
N SER A 148 -15.65 11.73 -15.42
CA SER A 148 -16.16 12.90 -14.71
C SER A 148 -15.56 13.06 -13.32
N ALA A 149 -15.40 14.29 -12.85
CA ALA A 149 -15.04 14.59 -11.47
C ALA A 149 -16.25 14.28 -10.57
N PHE A 150 -16.26 13.08 -9.98
CA PHE A 150 -17.38 12.59 -9.15
C PHE A 150 -17.48 13.31 -7.82
N LEU A 151 -16.36 13.51 -7.15
CA LEU A 151 -16.21 14.32 -5.93
C LEU A 151 -14.93 15.14 -6.00
N THR A 152 -14.99 16.37 -5.52
CA THR A 152 -13.85 17.30 -5.50
C THR A 152 -13.69 17.93 -4.11
N GLY A 153 -12.56 18.60 -3.86
CA GLY A 153 -12.32 19.31 -2.60
C GLY A 153 -12.13 18.40 -1.40
N LEU A 154 -11.69 17.16 -1.64
CA LEU A 154 -11.39 16.19 -0.60
C LEU A 154 -9.98 16.43 0.01
N MET A 155 -9.66 15.75 1.09
CA MET A 155 -8.34 15.84 1.75
C MET A 155 -7.53 14.55 1.52
N SER A 156 -6.80 14.49 0.40
CA SER A 156 -6.02 13.30 0.01
C SER A 156 -6.82 12.01 0.19
N PRO A 157 -7.94 11.83 -0.56
CA PRO A 157 -8.82 10.67 -0.42
C PRO A 157 -8.09 9.39 -0.83
N PHE A 158 -8.45 8.27 -0.19
CA PHE A 158 -7.89 6.98 -0.55
C PHE A 158 -8.99 5.92 -0.65
N GLY A 159 -9.41 5.29 0.44
CA GLY A 159 -10.42 4.25 0.44
C GLY A 159 -11.83 4.79 0.19
N MET A 160 -12.66 3.96 -0.44
CA MET A 160 -14.07 4.24 -0.72
C MET A 160 -14.90 3.01 -0.44
N GLU A 161 -16.12 3.20 0.07
CA GLU A 161 -17.07 2.12 0.33
C GLU A 161 -18.51 2.61 0.20
N LEU A 162 -19.35 1.83 -0.45
CA LEU A 162 -20.79 2.10 -0.57
C LEU A 162 -21.55 1.23 0.43
N ALA A 163 -22.19 1.85 1.39
CA ALA A 163 -23.02 1.14 2.36
C ALA A 163 -24.27 1.99 2.71
N ASP A 164 -25.40 1.35 2.89
CA ASP A 164 -26.68 1.93 3.31
C ASP A 164 -27.03 3.23 2.55
N GLY A 165 -26.92 3.20 1.20
CA GLY A 165 -27.24 4.34 0.32
C GLY A 165 -26.29 5.53 0.43
N SER A 166 -25.16 5.37 1.10
CA SER A 166 -24.14 6.41 1.26
C SER A 166 -22.80 5.96 0.73
N LEU A 167 -22.09 6.84 0.04
CA LEU A 167 -20.69 6.65 -0.30
C LEU A 167 -19.81 7.19 0.82
N TYR A 168 -19.03 6.31 1.43
CA TYR A 168 -18.02 6.66 2.42
C TYR A 168 -16.67 6.85 1.75
N VAL A 169 -15.96 7.90 2.14
CA VAL A 169 -14.63 8.22 1.63
C VAL A 169 -13.69 8.41 2.81
N ALA A 170 -12.63 7.65 2.84
CA ALA A 170 -11.56 7.81 3.82
C ALA A 170 -10.55 8.86 3.30
N ASN A 171 -10.70 10.08 3.78
CA ASN A 171 -9.71 11.14 3.65
C ASN A 171 -8.54 10.90 4.60
N SER A 172 -7.44 11.61 4.39
CA SER A 172 -6.25 11.50 5.27
C SER A 172 -6.50 11.93 6.72
N ASP A 173 -7.59 12.68 7.00
CA ASP A 173 -7.93 13.31 8.28
C ASP A 173 -9.31 12.93 8.83
N ALA A 174 -10.17 12.37 8.02
CA ALA A 174 -11.53 12.02 8.43
C ALA A 174 -12.14 10.93 7.54
N LEU A 175 -13.03 10.12 8.11
CA LEU A 175 -14.00 9.36 7.34
C LEU A 175 -15.21 10.27 7.11
N VAL A 176 -15.53 10.51 5.84
CA VAL A 176 -16.68 11.33 5.43
C VAL A 176 -17.67 10.51 4.63
N ARG A 177 -18.94 10.93 4.59
CA ARG A 177 -19.98 10.29 3.78
C ARG A 177 -20.72 11.31 2.92
N PHE A 178 -21.24 10.81 1.81
CA PHE A 178 -22.07 11.51 0.84
C PHE A 178 -23.31 10.70 0.52
N PRO A 179 -24.48 11.32 0.30
CA PRO A 179 -25.64 10.62 -0.23
C PRO A 179 -25.32 10.13 -1.65
N TYR A 180 -25.66 8.88 -1.95
CA TYR A 180 -25.40 8.28 -3.26
C TYR A 180 -26.70 7.87 -3.94
N THR A 181 -26.84 8.23 -5.22
CA THR A 181 -27.92 7.79 -6.10
C THR A 181 -27.32 6.97 -7.25
N PRO A 182 -27.83 5.75 -7.51
CA PRO A 182 -27.32 4.93 -8.62
C PRO A 182 -27.36 5.65 -9.97
N GLY A 183 -26.26 5.54 -10.72
CA GLY A 183 -26.12 6.09 -12.06
C GLY A 183 -25.71 7.57 -12.14
N GLN A 184 -25.68 8.29 -11.03
CA GLN A 184 -25.19 9.68 -11.03
C GLN A 184 -23.69 9.73 -11.37
N THR A 185 -23.28 10.78 -12.07
CA THR A 185 -21.88 10.98 -12.51
C THR A 185 -21.15 12.03 -11.68
N ARG A 186 -21.85 12.65 -10.72
CA ARG A 186 -21.34 13.68 -9.81
C ARG A 186 -22.17 13.73 -8.53
N ILE A 187 -21.53 14.05 -7.42
CA ILE A 187 -22.16 14.38 -6.15
C ILE A 187 -21.84 15.85 -5.82
N ASP A 188 -22.86 16.68 -5.71
CA ASP A 188 -22.74 18.10 -5.32
C ASP A 188 -23.08 18.33 -3.84
N ALA A 189 -23.64 17.32 -3.17
CA ALA A 189 -23.97 17.40 -1.76
C ALA A 189 -22.69 17.58 -0.91
N PRO A 190 -22.72 18.39 0.16
CA PRO A 190 -21.59 18.56 1.05
C PRO A 190 -21.28 17.26 1.81
N ALA A 191 -20.01 17.09 2.14
CA ALA A 191 -19.56 15.98 2.97
C ALA A 191 -20.15 16.08 4.39
N THR A 192 -20.57 14.93 4.92
CA THR A 192 -20.85 14.78 6.36
C THR A 192 -19.71 14.00 7.00
N THR A 193 -19.04 14.60 7.98
CA THR A 193 -18.00 13.89 8.75
C THR A 193 -18.64 12.81 9.62
N VAL A 194 -18.17 11.57 9.48
CA VAL A 194 -18.57 10.43 10.33
C VAL A 194 -17.71 10.39 11.57
N VAL A 195 -16.38 10.42 11.38
CA VAL A 195 -15.40 10.42 12.46
C VAL A 195 -14.10 11.08 11.99
N ALA A 196 -13.46 11.85 12.88
CA ALA A 196 -12.11 12.37 12.65
C ALA A 196 -11.10 11.24 12.76
N LEU A 197 -10.12 11.19 11.86
CA LEU A 197 -9.05 10.21 11.86
C LEU A 197 -7.73 10.87 12.27
N PRO A 198 -6.80 10.11 12.87
CA PRO A 198 -5.49 10.62 13.22
C PRO A 198 -4.77 11.23 12.02
N ALA A 199 -4.46 12.53 12.09
CA ALA A 199 -3.83 13.34 11.07
C ALA A 199 -2.84 14.33 11.70
N GLY A 200 -2.72 15.54 11.16
CA GLY A 200 -1.95 16.66 11.72
C GLY A 200 -0.64 16.93 11.01
N ARG A 201 0.27 17.65 11.70
CA ARG A 201 1.54 18.14 11.15
C ARG A 201 2.52 17.02 10.81
N ILE A 202 2.38 15.88 11.46
CA ILE A 202 2.99 14.60 11.08
C ILE A 202 1.85 13.68 10.66
N ASN A 203 1.87 13.16 9.47
CA ASN A 203 0.92 12.17 8.97
C ASN A 203 1.66 11.24 8.00
N HIS A 204 2.66 10.52 8.54
CA HIS A 204 3.64 9.77 7.76
C HIS A 204 2.98 8.75 6.84
N HIS A 205 2.23 7.82 7.39
CA HIS A 205 1.35 6.93 6.62
C HIS A 205 -0.05 7.56 6.56
N TRP A 206 -0.23 8.44 5.58
CA TRP A 206 -1.41 9.29 5.44
C TRP A 206 -2.62 8.57 4.84
N THR A 207 -2.40 7.48 4.10
CA THR A 207 -3.45 6.69 3.46
C THR A 207 -4.38 6.07 4.51
N LYS A 208 -5.69 6.14 4.24
CA LYS A 208 -6.74 5.51 5.04
C LYS A 208 -7.64 4.73 4.09
N ASN A 209 -7.81 3.45 4.34
CA ASN A 209 -8.75 2.64 3.58
C ASN A 209 -10.00 2.36 4.41
N VAL A 210 -11.11 2.04 3.76
CA VAL A 210 -12.37 1.70 4.40
C VAL A 210 -13.02 0.51 3.70
N ILE A 211 -13.63 -0.38 4.48
CA ILE A 211 -14.47 -1.49 4.01
C ILE A 211 -15.63 -1.70 4.98
N ALA A 212 -16.81 -2.03 4.46
CA ALA A 212 -17.98 -2.32 5.30
C ALA A 212 -18.04 -3.78 5.73
N SER A 213 -18.67 -4.06 6.89
CA SER A 213 -19.18 -5.38 7.20
C SER A 213 -20.26 -5.80 6.19
N ALA A 214 -20.49 -7.10 6.04
CA ALA A 214 -21.48 -7.63 5.09
C ALA A 214 -22.90 -7.09 5.30
N ASP A 215 -23.26 -6.73 6.54
CA ASP A 215 -24.56 -6.12 6.89
C ASP A 215 -24.57 -4.59 6.84
N GLY A 216 -23.45 -3.95 6.45
CA GLY A 216 -23.28 -2.51 6.37
C GLY A 216 -23.30 -1.76 7.72
N ARG A 217 -23.39 -2.48 8.85
CA ARG A 217 -23.54 -1.85 10.17
C ARG A 217 -22.24 -1.39 10.80
N ARG A 218 -21.10 -1.82 10.26
CA ARG A 218 -19.76 -1.44 10.70
C ARG A 218 -18.90 -1.08 9.51
N LEU A 219 -18.04 -0.12 9.72
CA LEU A 219 -16.97 0.23 8.79
C LEU A 219 -15.63 -0.06 9.47
N TYR A 220 -14.71 -0.67 8.73
CA TYR A 220 -13.35 -0.91 9.17
C TYR A 220 -12.43 0.06 8.45
N VAL A 221 -11.63 0.82 9.22
CA VAL A 221 -10.78 1.90 8.68
C VAL A 221 -9.33 1.65 9.05
N THR A 222 -8.44 1.61 8.07
CA THR A 222 -7.00 1.48 8.32
C THR A 222 -6.38 2.81 8.73
N VAL A 223 -5.51 2.79 9.73
CA VAL A 223 -4.76 3.96 10.18
C VAL A 223 -3.29 3.57 10.38
N GLY A 224 -2.44 3.92 9.43
CA GLY A 224 -1.01 3.63 9.51
C GLY A 224 -0.28 4.44 10.59
N SER A 225 0.88 3.97 11.01
CA SER A 225 1.73 4.62 12.00
C SER A 225 2.21 6.01 11.54
N ASN A 226 2.65 6.81 12.49
CA ASN A 226 3.18 8.16 12.22
C ASN A 226 4.72 8.19 12.05
N SER A 227 5.34 7.03 12.15
CA SER A 227 6.77 6.85 12.12
C SER A 227 7.17 5.44 11.68
N ASN A 228 8.47 5.20 11.53
CA ASN A 228 8.99 3.88 11.19
C ASN A 228 8.87 2.89 12.36
N VAL A 229 9.35 3.30 13.55
CA VAL A 229 9.42 2.46 14.77
C VAL A 229 9.11 3.25 16.05
N ALA A 230 8.17 4.18 16.00
CA ALA A 230 7.80 5.09 17.07
C ALA A 230 8.93 6.04 17.52
N GLU A 231 9.89 6.33 16.64
CA GLU A 231 11.03 7.22 16.92
C GLU A 231 10.62 8.68 17.20
N ARG A 232 9.36 9.03 16.95
CA ARG A 232 8.78 10.35 17.26
C ARG A 232 8.00 10.35 18.57
N GLY A 233 8.05 9.24 19.32
CA GLY A 233 7.38 9.04 20.60
C GLY A 233 5.97 8.47 20.46
N MET A 234 5.60 7.60 21.41
CA MET A 234 4.33 6.85 21.40
C MET A 234 3.08 7.74 21.44
N ARG A 235 3.17 8.96 21.99
CA ARG A 235 2.05 9.91 21.98
C ARG A 235 1.62 10.29 20.56
N ASN A 236 2.56 10.33 19.61
CA ASN A 236 2.25 10.61 18.20
C ASN A 236 1.65 9.39 17.48
N GLU A 237 1.64 8.23 18.12
CA GLU A 237 1.10 6.98 17.57
C GLU A 237 -0.28 6.62 18.17
N GLU A 238 -0.85 7.50 18.97
CA GLU A 238 -2.18 7.27 19.56
C GLU A 238 -3.24 7.08 18.46
N GLY A 239 -4.00 5.98 18.54
CA GLY A 239 -4.98 5.59 17.53
C GLY A 239 -4.41 5.13 16.18
N ARG A 240 -3.10 4.98 16.05
CA ARG A 240 -2.39 4.60 14.82
C ARG A 240 -1.85 3.18 14.85
N ALA A 241 -1.27 2.75 13.73
CA ALA A 241 -0.83 1.37 13.48
C ALA A 241 -1.95 0.37 13.80
N ALA A 242 -3.15 0.66 13.31
CA ALA A 242 -4.39 0.02 13.74
C ALA A 242 -5.42 -0.07 12.62
N ILE A 243 -6.40 -0.94 12.83
CA ILE A 243 -7.68 -0.91 12.13
C ILE A 243 -8.74 -0.49 13.15
N TRP A 244 -9.52 0.53 12.80
CA TRP A 244 -10.63 0.99 13.59
C TRP A 244 -11.93 0.33 13.14
N GLU A 245 -12.81 -0.02 14.07
CA GLU A 245 -14.21 -0.34 13.80
C GLU A 245 -15.04 0.89 14.13
N VAL A 246 -15.85 1.33 13.17
CA VAL A 246 -16.65 2.56 13.25
C VAL A 246 -18.12 2.24 13.03
N ASP A 247 -19.00 2.78 13.86
CA ASP A 247 -20.44 2.80 13.60
C ASP A 247 -20.74 3.93 12.61
N PRO A 248 -21.22 3.64 11.38
CA PRO A 248 -21.43 4.65 10.35
C PRO A 248 -22.52 5.67 10.67
N ARG A 249 -23.42 5.38 11.61
CA ARG A 249 -24.55 6.25 11.99
C ARG A 249 -24.19 7.23 13.07
N THR A 250 -23.37 6.81 14.05
CA THR A 250 -23.06 7.59 15.24
C THR A 250 -21.64 8.17 15.23
N GLY A 251 -20.73 7.60 14.41
CA GLY A 251 -19.29 7.91 14.46
C GLY A 251 -18.57 7.29 15.67
N GLY A 252 -19.30 6.52 16.51
CA GLY A 252 -18.70 5.78 17.61
C GLY A 252 -17.68 4.76 17.07
N HIS A 253 -16.51 4.69 17.68
CA HIS A 253 -15.43 3.85 17.17
C HIS A 253 -14.61 3.23 18.29
N ARG A 254 -13.90 2.13 17.94
CA ARG A 254 -12.91 1.47 18.78
C ARG A 254 -11.74 0.95 17.94
N ILE A 255 -10.64 0.66 18.58
CA ILE A 255 -9.57 -0.10 17.93
C ILE A 255 -10.02 -1.55 17.77
N PHE A 256 -10.16 -2.00 16.53
CA PHE A 256 -10.48 -3.39 16.21
C PHE A 256 -9.23 -4.28 16.32
N ALA A 257 -8.10 -3.81 15.75
CA ALA A 257 -6.80 -4.50 15.85
C ALA A 257 -5.68 -3.46 15.87
N SER A 258 -4.56 -3.80 16.51
CA SER A 258 -3.43 -2.90 16.71
C SER A 258 -2.08 -3.57 16.38
N GLY A 259 -1.01 -2.76 16.33
CA GLY A 259 0.32 -3.29 16.04
C GLY A 259 0.55 -3.62 14.56
N LEU A 260 -0.32 -3.16 13.68
CA LEU A 260 -0.21 -3.25 12.22
C LEU A 260 0.45 -1.97 11.71
N ARG A 261 1.76 -1.98 11.41
CA ARG A 261 2.52 -0.75 11.14
C ARG A 261 1.85 0.19 10.14
N ASN A 262 1.56 -0.30 8.95
CA ASN A 262 0.87 0.47 7.92
C ASN A 262 -0.10 -0.44 7.14
N PRO A 263 -1.29 -0.73 7.72
CA PRO A 263 -2.31 -1.47 7.01
C PRO A 263 -2.92 -0.60 5.92
N ASN A 264 -3.16 -1.18 4.74
CA ASN A 264 -3.72 -0.49 3.59
C ASN A 264 -4.91 -1.26 2.99
N GLY A 265 -4.67 -2.12 2.01
CA GLY A 265 -5.72 -2.91 1.38
C GLY A 265 -6.41 -3.84 2.37
N MET A 266 -7.73 -3.89 2.30
CA MET A 266 -8.56 -4.83 3.07
C MET A 266 -9.49 -5.58 2.14
N ALA A 267 -9.78 -6.85 2.47
CA ALA A 267 -10.75 -7.68 1.76
C ALA A 267 -11.36 -8.70 2.72
N TRP A 268 -12.62 -9.05 2.49
CA TRP A 268 -13.26 -10.19 3.15
C TRP A 268 -12.90 -11.49 2.45
N GLU A 269 -12.49 -12.49 3.22
CA GLU A 269 -12.35 -13.86 2.75
C GLU A 269 -13.72 -14.57 2.97
N PRO A 270 -14.39 -15.04 1.91
CA PRO A 270 -15.80 -15.42 2.00
C PRO A 270 -16.05 -16.79 2.66
N GLU A 271 -15.05 -17.69 2.71
CA GLU A 271 -15.25 -19.05 3.29
C GLU A 271 -15.34 -18.98 4.81
N THR A 272 -14.55 -18.13 5.44
CA THR A 272 -14.49 -17.97 6.90
C THR A 272 -15.13 -16.69 7.39
N GLY A 273 -15.39 -15.73 6.51
CA GLY A 273 -15.85 -14.39 6.86
C GLY A 273 -14.75 -13.54 7.52
N ALA A 274 -13.50 -13.93 7.42
CA ALA A 274 -12.40 -13.19 8.03
C ALA A 274 -12.05 -11.92 7.25
N LEU A 275 -11.80 -10.83 7.97
CA LEU A 275 -11.21 -9.61 7.42
C LEU A 275 -9.71 -9.85 7.20
N TRP A 276 -9.22 -9.57 6.00
CA TRP A 276 -7.79 -9.61 5.67
C TRP A 276 -7.26 -8.22 5.39
N ALA A 277 -5.97 -8.01 5.70
CA ALA A 277 -5.28 -6.75 5.43
C ALA A 277 -3.90 -6.99 4.82
N ALA A 278 -3.51 -6.12 3.89
CA ALA A 278 -2.14 -5.97 3.43
C ALA A 278 -1.43 -4.93 4.30
N VAL A 279 -0.26 -5.27 4.82
CA VAL A 279 0.48 -4.45 5.78
C VAL A 279 1.91 -4.24 5.33
N ASN A 280 2.33 -2.97 5.27
CA ASN A 280 3.71 -2.61 5.01
C ASN A 280 4.49 -2.54 6.32
N GLU A 281 5.58 -3.27 6.38
CA GLU A 281 6.45 -3.36 7.53
C GLU A 281 7.53 -2.26 7.58
N ARG A 282 8.35 -2.32 8.62
CA ARG A 282 9.37 -1.32 8.96
C ARG A 282 10.60 -1.39 8.09
N ASP A 283 11.29 -0.28 8.04
CA ASP A 283 12.49 -0.06 7.28
C ASP A 283 13.75 -0.08 8.16
N GLU A 284 14.93 0.00 7.53
CA GLU A 284 16.23 0.22 8.17
C GLU A 284 16.77 -0.98 8.99
N LEU A 285 16.32 -2.20 8.66
CA LEU A 285 16.87 -3.44 9.20
C LEU A 285 17.63 -4.28 8.15
N GLY A 286 18.03 -3.64 7.04
CA GLY A 286 18.70 -4.25 5.91
C GLY A 286 17.78 -4.47 4.72
N SER A 287 18.36 -4.90 3.60
CA SER A 287 17.61 -5.16 2.35
C SER A 287 16.67 -6.37 2.42
N ASP A 288 16.92 -7.32 3.31
CA ASP A 288 16.16 -8.58 3.42
C ASP A 288 15.14 -8.59 4.57
N LEU A 289 15.04 -7.49 5.33
CA LEU A 289 14.07 -7.29 6.42
C LEU A 289 13.38 -5.93 6.33
N VAL A 290 12.11 -5.85 6.63
CA VAL A 290 11.16 -6.87 7.09
C VAL A 290 10.24 -7.21 5.93
N PRO A 291 9.79 -8.46 5.77
CA PRO A 291 8.81 -8.76 4.74
C PRO A 291 7.47 -8.08 5.06
N ASP A 292 6.89 -7.45 4.04
CA ASP A 292 5.48 -7.07 4.06
C ASP A 292 4.62 -8.34 4.09
N TYR A 293 3.37 -8.23 4.50
CA TYR A 293 2.51 -9.40 4.64
C TYR A 293 1.04 -9.12 4.35
N ILE A 294 0.30 -10.19 4.09
CA ILE A 294 -1.15 -10.22 4.21
C ILE A 294 -1.52 -11.09 5.40
N THR A 295 -2.55 -10.71 6.14
CA THR A 295 -2.96 -11.43 7.34
C THR A 295 -4.45 -11.30 7.61
N SER A 296 -5.04 -12.35 8.18
CA SER A 296 -6.35 -12.28 8.79
C SER A 296 -6.31 -11.39 10.03
N VAL A 297 -7.29 -10.51 10.17
CA VAL A 297 -7.34 -9.51 11.26
C VAL A 297 -8.33 -9.98 12.31
N ARG A 298 -7.84 -10.15 13.55
CA ARG A 298 -8.65 -10.61 14.69
C ARG A 298 -9.08 -9.45 15.56
N ASP A 299 -10.32 -9.47 16.01
CA ASP A 299 -10.81 -8.50 17.00
C ASP A 299 -9.98 -8.56 18.29
N GLY A 300 -9.53 -7.39 18.77
CA GLY A 300 -8.60 -7.26 19.90
C GLY A 300 -7.17 -7.72 19.61
N GLY A 301 -6.85 -8.14 18.37
CA GLY A 301 -5.54 -8.67 18.00
C GLY A 301 -4.44 -7.61 18.03
N PHE A 302 -3.23 -8.01 18.50
CA PHE A 302 -2.01 -7.21 18.45
C PHE A 302 -0.97 -7.87 17.53
N TYR A 303 -0.44 -7.13 16.56
CA TYR A 303 0.46 -7.65 15.50
C TYR A 303 1.92 -7.22 15.65
N GLY A 304 2.30 -6.67 16.80
CA GLY A 304 3.69 -6.49 17.23
C GLY A 304 4.24 -5.08 17.13
N TRP A 305 3.87 -4.28 16.11
CA TRP A 305 4.42 -2.94 15.97
C TRP A 305 4.08 -2.03 17.19
N PRO A 306 5.01 -1.23 17.73
CA PRO A 306 6.39 -1.05 17.27
C PRO A 306 7.40 -2.04 17.86
N TYR A 307 7.05 -2.83 18.85
CA TYR A 307 7.97 -3.57 19.73
C TYR A 307 8.54 -4.83 19.09
N SER A 308 7.81 -5.44 18.17
CA SER A 308 8.23 -6.62 17.41
C SER A 308 7.72 -6.55 15.97
N TYR A 309 8.23 -7.43 15.13
CA TYR A 309 7.80 -7.60 13.75
C TYR A 309 7.63 -9.09 13.43
N TYR A 310 6.81 -9.36 12.43
CA TYR A 310 6.46 -10.70 11.98
C TYR A 310 6.19 -11.66 13.16
N GLY A 311 5.30 -11.24 14.05
CA GLY A 311 5.00 -11.88 15.33
C GLY A 311 5.93 -11.37 16.45
N GLN A 312 6.66 -12.29 17.08
CA GLN A 312 7.40 -12.02 18.31
C GLN A 312 8.89 -11.69 18.10
N THR A 313 9.33 -11.38 16.88
CA THR A 313 10.71 -10.98 16.62
C THR A 313 10.93 -9.55 17.12
N VAL A 314 11.69 -9.40 18.21
CA VAL A 314 11.87 -8.12 18.91
C VAL A 314 12.62 -7.11 18.04
N ASP A 315 12.12 -5.86 17.99
CA ASP A 315 12.87 -4.71 17.49
C ASP A 315 13.56 -3.99 18.64
N GLY A 316 14.87 -4.17 18.76
CA GLY A 316 15.66 -3.60 19.85
C GLY A 316 15.78 -2.07 19.85
N ARG A 317 15.34 -1.39 18.79
CA ARG A 317 15.38 0.08 18.65
C ARG A 317 14.30 0.77 19.50
N VAL A 318 13.20 0.09 19.83
CA VAL A 318 12.06 0.66 20.54
C VAL A 318 12.28 0.65 22.05
N LYS A 319 12.12 1.80 22.69
CA LYS A 319 12.30 1.97 24.14
C LYS A 319 11.12 2.73 24.77
N PRO A 320 10.67 2.36 25.97
CA PRO A 320 11.07 1.16 26.72
C PRO A 320 10.55 -0.13 26.05
N PRO A 321 11.19 -1.27 26.27
CA PRO A 321 10.71 -2.55 25.74
C PRO A 321 9.40 -2.96 26.41
N ARG A 322 8.55 -3.71 25.68
CA ARG A 322 7.25 -4.23 26.17
C ARG A 322 7.17 -5.74 25.91
N PRO A 323 7.95 -6.56 26.66
CA PRO A 323 7.93 -8.02 26.49
C PRO A 323 6.55 -8.64 26.72
N ASP A 324 5.74 -8.01 27.56
CA ASP A 324 4.34 -8.37 27.79
C ASP A 324 3.50 -8.31 26.51
N LEU A 325 3.63 -7.22 25.73
CA LEU A 325 2.96 -7.07 24.44
C LEU A 325 3.56 -7.99 23.37
N VAL A 326 4.89 -8.10 23.33
CA VAL A 326 5.56 -9.00 22.37
C VAL A 326 5.09 -10.43 22.54
N ALA A 327 4.88 -10.91 23.79
CA ALA A 327 4.38 -12.26 24.05
C ALA A 327 2.97 -12.51 23.48
N THR A 328 2.16 -11.47 23.29
CA THR A 328 0.82 -11.57 22.71
C THR A 328 0.78 -11.30 21.19
N ALA A 329 1.91 -10.90 20.59
CA ALA A 329 1.94 -10.52 19.19
C ALA A 329 1.61 -11.69 18.27
N ILE A 330 0.59 -11.50 17.43
CA ILE A 330 0.13 -12.46 16.45
C ILE A 330 1.11 -12.48 15.28
N LYS A 331 1.55 -13.68 14.90
CA LYS A 331 2.34 -13.88 13.69
C LYS A 331 1.43 -13.71 12.46
N PRO A 332 1.82 -12.89 11.46
CA PRO A 332 1.10 -12.78 10.20
C PRO A 332 0.98 -14.12 9.46
N ASP A 333 -0.11 -14.27 8.71
CA ASP A 333 -0.41 -15.52 8.01
C ASP A 333 0.50 -15.78 6.81
N TYR A 334 0.85 -14.71 6.04
CA TYR A 334 1.60 -14.89 4.80
C TYR A 334 2.45 -13.66 4.45
N ALA A 335 3.75 -13.84 4.34
CA ALA A 335 4.69 -12.83 3.86
C ALA A 335 4.63 -12.69 2.34
N VAL A 336 4.77 -11.46 1.83
CA VAL A 336 4.72 -11.15 0.39
C VAL A 336 6.03 -10.56 -0.13
N GLY A 337 7.10 -10.71 0.64
CA GLY A 337 8.46 -10.30 0.33
C GLY A 337 8.91 -9.01 1.03
N PRO A 338 10.23 -8.84 1.25
CA PRO A 338 10.78 -7.67 1.93
C PRO A 338 10.64 -6.41 1.08
N HIS A 339 10.15 -5.33 1.71
CA HIS A 339 10.05 -3.98 1.15
C HIS A 339 9.23 -3.88 -0.15
N THR A 340 8.24 -4.75 -0.36
CA THR A 340 7.45 -4.76 -1.59
C THR A 340 6.46 -3.60 -1.68
N ALA A 341 6.20 -2.91 -0.56
CA ALA A 341 5.19 -1.87 -0.42
C ALA A 341 3.82 -2.36 -0.92
N SER A 342 3.33 -3.46 -0.34
CA SER A 342 2.06 -4.09 -0.69
C SER A 342 0.91 -3.23 -0.19
N LEU A 343 0.15 -2.60 -1.12
CA LEU A 343 -0.91 -1.64 -0.82
C LEU A 343 -2.29 -2.18 -1.18
N GLY A 344 -2.49 -2.65 -2.41
CA GLY A 344 -3.77 -3.17 -2.89
C GLY A 344 -4.04 -4.57 -2.37
N LEU A 345 -5.31 -4.86 -2.04
CA LEU A 345 -5.78 -6.21 -1.69
C LEU A 345 -7.21 -6.38 -2.22
N ALA A 346 -7.45 -7.44 -2.99
CA ALA A 346 -8.78 -7.77 -3.46
C ALA A 346 -8.97 -9.30 -3.53
N TRP A 347 -10.13 -9.79 -3.07
CA TRP A 347 -10.51 -11.18 -3.21
C TRP A 347 -10.86 -11.50 -4.67
N GLY A 348 -10.31 -12.59 -5.21
CA GLY A 348 -10.46 -12.98 -6.60
C GLY A 348 -11.78 -13.67 -6.97
N GLY A 349 -12.70 -13.90 -6.02
CA GLY A 349 -13.89 -14.73 -6.22
C GLY A 349 -14.82 -14.32 -7.35
N ALA A 350 -14.88 -13.03 -7.69
CA ALA A 350 -15.64 -12.51 -8.82
C ALA A 350 -14.84 -12.46 -10.15
N ALA A 351 -13.54 -12.78 -10.13
CA ALA A 351 -12.70 -12.70 -11.31
C ALA A 351 -13.02 -13.80 -12.32
N ARG A 352 -13.09 -13.42 -13.58
CA ARG A 352 -13.13 -14.36 -14.73
C ARG A 352 -11.72 -14.57 -15.29
N LEU A 353 -10.79 -14.86 -14.37
CA LEU A 353 -9.40 -15.15 -14.63
C LEU A 353 -9.11 -16.54 -14.06
N PRO A 354 -7.99 -17.19 -14.40
CA PRO A 354 -7.62 -18.46 -13.78
C PRO A 354 -7.27 -18.34 -12.28
N PHE A 355 -7.44 -17.17 -11.68
CA PHE A 355 -7.08 -16.79 -10.32
C PHE A 355 -8.33 -16.35 -9.54
N THR A 356 -9.11 -17.31 -9.02
CA THR A 356 -10.40 -17.03 -8.38
C THR A 356 -10.42 -17.25 -6.87
N ARG A 357 -9.68 -18.24 -6.36
CA ARG A 357 -9.64 -18.57 -4.93
C ARG A 357 -8.34 -18.05 -4.32
N GLY A 358 -8.36 -16.81 -3.89
CA GLY A 358 -7.20 -16.15 -3.32
C GLY A 358 -7.29 -14.64 -3.42
N MET A 359 -6.16 -13.98 -3.17
CA MET A 359 -6.08 -12.53 -3.11
C MET A 359 -5.11 -11.97 -4.13
N PHE A 360 -5.55 -10.97 -4.89
CA PHE A 360 -4.68 -10.10 -5.67
C PHE A 360 -4.05 -9.08 -4.74
N VAL A 361 -2.74 -8.87 -4.89
CA VAL A 361 -1.95 -7.92 -4.09
C VAL A 361 -1.21 -6.97 -5.03
N GLY A 362 -1.52 -5.68 -4.94
CA GLY A 362 -0.78 -4.63 -5.63
C GLY A 362 0.48 -4.24 -4.86
N GLN A 363 1.65 -4.45 -5.45
CA GLN A 363 2.95 -4.17 -4.84
C GLN A 363 3.57 -2.92 -5.48
N HIS A 364 3.57 -1.81 -4.74
CA HIS A 364 4.03 -0.50 -5.22
C HIS A 364 5.54 -0.43 -5.48
N GLY A 365 6.31 -1.27 -4.81
CA GLY A 365 7.74 -1.42 -5.01
C GLY A 365 8.63 -0.69 -4.03
N SER A 366 9.82 -1.25 -3.82
CA SER A 366 10.79 -0.82 -2.81
C SER A 366 11.50 0.49 -3.19
N TRP A 367 11.92 1.24 -2.15
CA TRP A 367 12.82 2.39 -2.25
C TRP A 367 14.14 2.16 -1.48
N ASN A 368 14.22 1.09 -0.71
CA ASN A 368 15.29 0.80 0.27
C ASN A 368 15.81 -0.65 0.18
N ARG A 369 15.71 -1.27 -1.01
CA ARG A 369 16.22 -2.63 -1.29
C ARG A 369 17.05 -2.66 -2.58
N ARG A 370 18.11 -3.45 -2.60
CA ARG A 370 18.95 -3.75 -3.78
C ARG A 370 19.12 -5.26 -3.93
N PRO A 371 18.66 -5.86 -5.05
CA PRO A 371 17.86 -5.29 -6.14
C PRO A 371 16.47 -4.87 -5.67
N PHE A 372 15.70 -4.19 -6.54
CA PHE A 372 14.31 -3.84 -6.25
C PHE A 372 13.45 -5.05 -5.94
N SER A 373 12.38 -4.84 -5.15
CA SER A 373 11.29 -5.80 -4.90
C SER A 373 9.94 -5.13 -5.10
N GLY A 374 8.89 -5.91 -5.32
CA GLY A 374 7.58 -5.39 -5.68
C GLY A 374 7.52 -4.92 -7.14
N TYR A 375 6.85 -3.79 -7.44
CA TYR A 375 6.60 -3.28 -8.77
C TYR A 375 5.83 -4.28 -9.65
N ARG A 376 4.81 -4.91 -9.08
CA ARG A 376 4.03 -5.96 -9.74
C ARG A 376 2.68 -6.17 -9.05
N VAL A 377 1.81 -6.92 -9.69
CA VAL A 377 0.64 -7.50 -9.03
C VAL A 377 0.85 -9.00 -8.93
N ILE A 378 0.65 -9.54 -7.74
CA ILE A 378 0.70 -10.98 -7.47
C ILE A 378 -0.68 -11.48 -7.08
N PHE A 379 -0.90 -12.79 -7.28
CA PHE A 379 -2.03 -13.52 -6.75
C PHE A 379 -1.52 -14.53 -5.72
N VAL A 380 -2.05 -14.47 -4.51
CA VAL A 380 -1.78 -15.45 -3.44
C VAL A 380 -2.96 -16.43 -3.41
N PRO A 381 -2.76 -17.70 -3.77
CA PRO A 381 -3.85 -18.68 -3.75
C PRO A 381 -4.27 -19.03 -2.32
N PHE A 382 -5.55 -19.41 -2.16
CA PHE A 382 -6.14 -19.81 -0.88
C PHE A 382 -6.78 -21.19 -0.99
N SER A 383 -6.78 -21.91 0.13
CA SER A 383 -7.49 -23.17 0.33
C SER A 383 -7.97 -23.26 1.78
N GLY A 384 -9.26 -23.56 1.99
CA GLY A 384 -9.84 -23.59 3.33
C GLY A 384 -9.72 -22.26 4.08
N GLY A 385 -9.94 -21.14 3.39
CA GLY A 385 -9.87 -19.78 3.96
C GLY A 385 -8.48 -19.30 4.34
N ARG A 386 -7.39 -19.97 3.88
CA ARG A 386 -6.01 -19.64 4.21
C ARG A 386 -5.11 -19.62 2.98
N PRO A 387 -4.06 -18.79 2.96
CA PRO A 387 -3.07 -18.81 1.90
C PRO A 387 -2.45 -20.19 1.71
N SER A 388 -2.27 -20.60 0.46
CA SER A 388 -1.73 -21.92 0.10
C SER A 388 -0.77 -21.81 -1.10
N GLY A 389 0.42 -22.40 -0.97
CA GLY A 389 1.42 -22.39 -2.05
C GLY A 389 2.12 -21.05 -2.26
N ASP A 390 2.83 -20.95 -3.39
CA ASP A 390 3.60 -19.76 -3.78
C ASP A 390 2.71 -18.74 -4.49
N PRO A 391 3.05 -17.44 -4.42
CA PRO A 391 2.31 -16.42 -5.14
C PRO A 391 2.63 -16.50 -6.65
N VAL A 392 1.63 -16.19 -7.46
CA VAL A 392 1.74 -16.12 -8.92
C VAL A 392 1.88 -14.67 -9.35
N GLU A 393 2.84 -14.36 -10.22
CA GLU A 393 2.95 -13.04 -10.85
C GLU A 393 1.85 -12.88 -11.90
N VAL A 394 0.98 -11.89 -11.72
CA VAL A 394 -0.15 -11.61 -12.62
C VAL A 394 0.19 -10.50 -13.59
N LEU A 395 0.84 -9.44 -13.10
CA LEU A 395 1.17 -8.25 -13.88
C LEU A 395 2.55 -7.74 -13.45
N THR A 396 3.46 -7.60 -14.40
CA THR A 396 4.88 -7.23 -14.20
C THR A 396 5.32 -6.17 -15.21
N GLY A 397 6.63 -5.85 -15.30
CA GLY A 397 7.17 -4.90 -16.28
C GLY A 397 7.08 -3.44 -15.85
N PHE A 398 6.70 -3.15 -14.61
CA PHE A 398 6.64 -1.78 -14.07
C PHE A 398 8.03 -1.19 -13.78
N ILE A 399 9.08 -1.99 -13.75
CA ILE A 399 10.49 -1.58 -13.75
C ILE A 399 11.11 -2.01 -15.07
N ASP A 400 11.80 -1.11 -15.74
CA ASP A 400 12.54 -1.43 -16.96
C ASP A 400 13.93 -2.04 -16.65
N GLY A 401 14.65 -2.43 -17.70
CA GLY A 401 15.99 -3.03 -17.61
C GLY A 401 17.07 -2.10 -17.03
N GLU A 402 16.83 -0.78 -17.03
CA GLU A 402 17.71 0.25 -16.47
C GLU A 402 17.37 0.56 -14.99
N GLY A 403 16.27 0.01 -14.48
CA GLY A 403 15.79 0.24 -13.13
C GLY A 403 14.99 1.53 -12.96
N HIS A 404 14.35 2.01 -14.03
CA HIS A 404 13.38 3.10 -13.97
C HIS A 404 11.97 2.55 -13.76
N ALA A 405 11.12 3.29 -13.06
CA ALA A 405 9.73 2.96 -12.86
C ALA A 405 8.89 3.52 -14.02
N ARG A 406 8.35 2.62 -14.85
CA ARG A 406 7.31 2.95 -15.82
C ARG A 406 5.97 3.17 -15.14
N GLY A 407 5.74 2.41 -14.07
CA GLY A 407 4.54 2.47 -13.25
C GLY A 407 4.75 1.91 -11.86
N ARG A 408 3.73 2.05 -11.01
CA ARG A 408 3.68 1.48 -9.66
C ARG A 408 2.26 1.04 -9.31
N PRO A 409 1.97 -0.27 -9.21
CA PRO A 409 0.66 -0.76 -8.81
C PRO A 409 0.28 -0.33 -7.39
N VAL A 410 -0.96 0.12 -7.21
CA VAL A 410 -1.51 0.51 -5.91
C VAL A 410 -2.79 -0.28 -5.64
N GLY A 411 -3.95 0.34 -5.85
CA GLY A 411 -5.25 -0.30 -5.66
C GLY A 411 -5.52 -1.35 -6.73
N VAL A 412 -6.15 -2.44 -6.32
CA VAL A 412 -6.63 -3.51 -7.18
C VAL A 412 -8.11 -3.75 -6.90
N ALA A 413 -8.90 -4.01 -7.93
CA ALA A 413 -10.33 -4.31 -7.81
C ALA A 413 -10.77 -5.27 -8.93
N ILE A 414 -11.88 -5.99 -8.72
CA ILE A 414 -12.50 -6.81 -9.79
C ILE A 414 -13.70 -6.04 -10.31
N ASP A 415 -13.74 -5.81 -11.63
CA ASP A 415 -14.88 -5.18 -12.28
C ASP A 415 -16.08 -6.14 -12.40
N ARG A 416 -17.24 -5.64 -12.79
CA ARG A 416 -18.45 -6.47 -12.95
C ARG A 416 -18.34 -7.51 -14.06
N ALA A 417 -17.48 -7.30 -15.03
CA ALA A 417 -17.20 -8.27 -16.10
C ALA A 417 -16.22 -9.36 -15.64
N GLY A 418 -15.66 -9.24 -14.43
CA GLY A 418 -14.71 -10.18 -13.85
C GLY A 418 -13.25 -9.91 -14.25
N ALA A 419 -12.94 -8.74 -14.80
CA ALA A 419 -11.57 -8.33 -15.08
C ALA A 419 -10.91 -7.73 -13.84
N LEU A 420 -9.60 -7.87 -13.73
CA LEU A 420 -8.80 -7.20 -12.68
C LEU A 420 -8.44 -5.79 -13.14
N LEU A 421 -8.84 -4.80 -12.36
CA LEU A 421 -8.42 -3.40 -12.50
C LEU A 421 -7.23 -3.12 -11.58
N VAL A 422 -6.26 -2.34 -12.06
CA VAL A 422 -5.04 -1.98 -11.32
C VAL A 422 -4.79 -0.48 -11.49
N ALA A 423 -4.80 0.26 -10.38
CA ALA A 423 -4.37 1.65 -10.36
C ALA A 423 -2.84 1.74 -10.41
N ASP A 424 -2.31 2.58 -11.27
CA ASP A 424 -0.88 2.84 -11.48
C ASP A 424 -0.60 4.32 -11.32
N ASP A 425 -0.08 4.71 -10.16
CA ASP A 425 0.06 6.12 -9.79
C ASP A 425 1.19 6.86 -10.52
N VAL A 426 2.23 6.17 -10.92
CA VAL A 426 3.33 6.73 -11.74
C VAL A 426 2.98 6.70 -13.22
N GLY A 427 2.32 5.63 -13.68
CA GLY A 427 1.84 5.52 -15.07
C GLY A 427 0.61 6.36 -15.36
N ASN A 428 -0.03 6.96 -14.34
CA ASN A 428 -1.27 7.76 -14.48
C ASN A 428 -2.39 7.01 -15.22
N THR A 429 -2.49 5.70 -14.99
CA THR A 429 -3.32 4.76 -15.76
C THR A 429 -4.07 3.83 -14.81
N VAL A 430 -5.28 3.46 -15.18
CA VAL A 430 -5.94 2.26 -14.67
C VAL A 430 -5.81 1.17 -15.73
N TRP A 431 -5.12 0.10 -15.39
CA TRP A 431 -4.96 -1.08 -16.23
C TRP A 431 -6.12 -2.05 -16.02
N ARG A 432 -6.56 -2.72 -17.09
CA ARG A 432 -7.58 -3.76 -17.06
C ARG A 432 -7.01 -5.07 -17.61
N VAL A 433 -7.03 -6.11 -16.77
CA VAL A 433 -6.50 -7.44 -17.10
C VAL A 433 -7.66 -8.41 -17.30
N THR A 434 -7.68 -9.07 -18.42
CA THR A 434 -8.70 -10.06 -18.83
C THR A 434 -8.05 -11.37 -19.22
N GLN A 435 -8.85 -12.42 -19.37
CA GLN A 435 -8.39 -13.62 -20.06
C GLN A 435 -8.14 -13.29 -21.54
N ALA A 436 -7.01 -13.75 -22.09
CA ALA A 436 -6.75 -13.61 -23.51
C ALA A 436 -7.84 -14.36 -24.32
N ARG A 437 -8.29 -13.74 -25.40
CA ARG A 437 -9.17 -14.45 -26.34
C ARG A 437 -8.34 -15.51 -27.06
N PRO A 438 -8.89 -16.72 -27.27
CA PRO A 438 -8.20 -17.79 -28.00
C PRO A 438 -7.86 -17.42 -29.46
#